data_7954d105d278b9b5c1bc8398484dcc96
#
_entry.id   7954d105d278b9b5c1bc8398484dcc96
#
_cell.length_a   1.000
_cell.length_b   1.000
_cell.length_c   1.000
_cell.angle_alpha   90.00
_cell.angle_beta   90.00
_cell.angle_gamma   90.00
#
_symmetry.space_group_name_H-M   'P 1'
#
loop_
_entity.id
_entity.type
_entity.pdbx_description
1 polymer ?
#
loop_
_entity_poly.entity_id
_entity_poly.type
_entity_poly.pdbx_seq_one_letter_code
_entity_poly.pdbx_strand_id
1 'polypeptide(L)'
;MSADLTRTLPDAQQWLRESLDRQRHPLAGIDAVAAARAIDTLPGTGPAEWGPHWTGFAAEFAERAEALEKDGETTAAREAWWQAYEFAFMGRYPVPNHPAKMAAYDRARDYFARATALDETRVEQVTVPFAGRQGEGDSVTFHVARPHGVQRPPVVLMWAGIDTWKEETYVTGGLLRKAGFATVHLDMPGVGQSPVLAGPDAERQWDPVFEWLADSDLDASRCAVLGLSFGGYWAMKLAHTHRDHLAAAVNWGGGVHITFQPEWQEKSRNASSYLMDLMAARARIFGGRTFEDYTARCPELSLLDQGVLDRPSAPLLLVNGIDDLQNSSEDVHLSLRHGDPKAARLFPGGHMGTGPVLPTIVTWLVTRLA
;
A
#
# COMPACT_ATOMS: atom_id res chain seq x y z
N MET A 1 9.61 16.64 24.70
CA MET A 1 9.21 16.07 23.42
C MET A 1 9.49 14.58 23.47
N SER A 2 8.52 13.74 23.17
CA SER A 2 8.72 12.28 23.07
C SER A 2 9.66 11.98 21.89
N ALA A 3 10.65 11.10 22.08
CA ALA A 3 11.47 10.65 20.96
C ALA A 3 10.69 9.72 20.06
N ASP A 4 11.06 9.60 18.77
CA ASP A 4 10.47 8.63 17.86
C ASP A 4 10.73 7.21 18.36
N LEU A 5 9.80 6.30 18.04
CA LEU A 5 9.93 4.89 18.43
C LEU A 5 11.22 4.30 17.86
N THR A 6 12.16 4.00 18.76
CA THR A 6 13.37 3.25 18.45
C THR A 6 13.35 1.95 19.25
N ARG A 7 13.57 0.83 18.57
CA ARG A 7 13.71 -0.47 19.24
C ARG A 7 15.19 -0.82 19.35
N THR A 8 15.57 -1.42 20.47
CA THR A 8 16.85 -2.13 20.54
C THR A 8 16.86 -3.30 19.56
N LEU A 9 18.02 -3.82 19.20
CA LEU A 9 18.09 -4.98 18.32
C LEU A 9 17.32 -6.19 18.88
N PRO A 10 17.41 -6.56 20.16
CA PRO A 10 16.58 -7.64 20.72
C PRO A 10 15.08 -7.38 20.63
N ASP A 11 14.62 -6.14 20.89
CA ASP A 11 13.21 -5.80 20.81
C ASP A 11 12.70 -5.85 19.35
N ALA A 12 13.53 -5.43 18.40
CA ALA A 12 13.22 -5.52 16.97
C ALA A 12 13.13 -6.99 16.50
N GLN A 13 14.08 -7.82 16.91
CA GLN A 13 14.06 -9.26 16.65
C GLN A 13 12.84 -9.94 17.26
N GLN A 14 12.47 -9.59 18.49
CA GLN A 14 11.25 -10.12 19.13
C GLN A 14 10.00 -9.72 18.35
N TRP A 15 9.85 -8.45 17.98
CA TRP A 15 8.71 -7.95 17.21
C TRP A 15 8.60 -8.67 15.85
N LEU A 16 9.73 -8.89 15.18
CA LEU A 16 9.80 -9.64 13.92
C LEU A 16 9.37 -11.09 14.09
N ARG A 17 9.86 -11.79 15.14
CA ARG A 17 9.44 -13.18 15.45
C ARG A 17 7.93 -13.26 15.68
N GLU A 18 7.36 -12.35 16.48
CA GLU A 18 5.90 -12.29 16.71
C GLU A 18 5.12 -12.00 15.43
N SER A 19 5.68 -11.22 14.51
CA SER A 19 5.07 -10.94 13.22
C SER A 19 5.13 -12.16 12.29
N LEU A 20 6.25 -12.88 12.29
CA LEU A 20 6.43 -14.12 11.55
C LEU A 20 5.49 -15.22 12.04
N ASP A 21 5.40 -15.44 13.34
CA ASP A 21 4.51 -16.45 13.96
C ASP A 21 3.03 -16.20 13.64
N ARG A 22 2.63 -14.94 13.53
CA ARG A 22 1.27 -14.53 13.22
C ARG A 22 1.02 -14.36 11.71
N GLN A 23 2.01 -14.60 10.87
CA GLN A 23 1.94 -14.38 9.41
C GLN A 23 1.35 -13.00 9.07
N ARG A 24 1.80 -11.97 9.77
CA ARG A 24 1.34 -10.59 9.56
C ARG A 24 2.40 -9.74 8.87
N HIS A 25 1.94 -8.68 8.21
CA HIS A 25 2.82 -7.66 7.64
C HIS A 25 3.90 -7.19 8.66
N PRO A 26 5.18 -7.06 8.24
CA PRO A 26 5.69 -7.19 6.88
C PRO A 26 6.17 -8.61 6.49
N LEU A 27 5.93 -9.63 7.30
CA LEU A 27 6.44 -11.00 7.11
C LEU A 27 5.36 -12.02 6.68
N ALA A 28 4.21 -11.52 6.19
CA ALA A 28 3.17 -12.40 5.66
C ALA A 28 3.61 -13.06 4.35
N GLY A 29 3.58 -14.39 4.29
CA GLY A 29 3.92 -15.15 3.07
C GLY A 29 5.41 -15.39 2.83
N ILE A 30 6.30 -14.86 3.67
CA ILE A 30 7.74 -15.11 3.60
C ILE A 30 8.09 -16.53 4.06
N ASP A 31 9.13 -17.13 3.51
CA ASP A 31 9.66 -18.43 3.97
C ASP A 31 10.06 -18.35 5.46
N ALA A 32 9.35 -19.09 6.30
CA ALA A 32 9.47 -18.97 7.75
C ALA A 32 10.85 -19.42 8.27
N VAL A 33 11.47 -20.41 7.62
CA VAL A 33 12.79 -20.94 8.06
C VAL A 33 13.89 -19.93 7.72
N ALA A 34 13.89 -19.42 6.50
CA ALA A 34 14.85 -18.41 6.09
C ALA A 34 14.65 -17.09 6.82
N ALA A 35 13.39 -16.69 7.07
CA ALA A 35 13.07 -15.47 7.84
C ALA A 35 13.54 -15.59 9.29
N ALA A 36 13.33 -16.73 9.97
CA ALA A 36 13.84 -16.95 11.31
C ALA A 36 15.38 -16.82 11.34
N ARG A 37 16.07 -17.41 10.38
CA ARG A 37 17.53 -17.28 10.23
C ARG A 37 17.95 -15.82 10.02
N ALA A 38 17.23 -15.09 9.16
CA ALA A 38 17.51 -13.67 8.91
C ALA A 38 17.30 -12.82 10.18
N ILE A 39 16.27 -13.10 10.96
CA ILE A 39 15.98 -12.40 12.22
C ILE A 39 17.10 -12.70 13.25
N ASP A 40 17.50 -13.96 13.38
CA ASP A 40 18.52 -14.39 14.37
C ASP A 40 19.91 -13.81 14.06
N THR A 41 20.23 -13.63 12.79
CA THR A 41 21.53 -13.10 12.33
C THR A 41 21.51 -11.60 12.00
N LEU A 42 20.43 -10.89 12.31
CA LEU A 42 20.30 -9.47 12.04
C LEU A 42 21.41 -8.68 12.76
N PRO A 43 22.27 -7.95 12.04
CA PRO A 43 23.43 -7.28 12.63
C PRO A 43 23.05 -5.99 13.37
N GLY A 44 21.94 -5.36 12.99
CA GLY A 44 21.44 -4.12 13.55
C GLY A 44 20.16 -3.65 12.86
N THR A 45 19.55 -2.60 13.38
CA THR A 45 18.39 -1.92 12.81
C THR A 45 18.77 -0.71 11.96
N GLY A 46 20.04 -0.38 11.87
CA GLY A 46 20.56 0.72 11.07
C GLY A 46 20.31 0.51 9.57
N PRO A 47 19.98 1.55 8.81
CA PRO A 47 19.59 1.39 7.39
C PRO A 47 20.75 0.90 6.51
N ALA A 48 22.01 1.16 6.87
CA ALA A 48 23.18 0.68 6.15
C ALA A 48 23.41 -0.83 6.31
N GLU A 49 22.94 -1.41 7.42
CA GLU A 49 23.07 -2.85 7.74
C GLU A 49 21.82 -3.60 7.32
N TRP A 50 20.64 -3.03 7.54
CA TRP A 50 19.33 -3.61 7.28
C TRP A 50 19.14 -4.02 5.82
N GLY A 51 19.34 -3.10 4.89
CA GLY A 51 19.16 -3.35 3.45
C GLY A 51 20.00 -4.51 2.94
N PRO A 52 21.35 -4.47 3.08
CA PRO A 52 22.23 -5.53 2.63
C PRO A 52 21.96 -6.88 3.29
N HIS A 53 21.62 -6.91 4.57
CA HIS A 53 21.30 -8.13 5.30
C HIS A 53 20.12 -8.88 4.66
N TRP A 54 18.97 -8.24 4.54
CA TRP A 54 17.78 -8.85 3.96
C TRP A 54 17.94 -9.17 2.47
N THR A 55 18.64 -8.33 1.71
CA THR A 55 18.91 -8.61 0.29
C THR A 55 19.91 -9.73 0.07
N GLY A 56 20.74 -10.07 1.06
CA GLY A 56 21.56 -11.29 1.05
C GLY A 56 20.69 -12.54 0.98
N PHE A 57 19.67 -12.63 1.81
CA PHE A 57 18.69 -13.73 1.76
C PHE A 57 17.88 -13.73 0.47
N ALA A 58 17.50 -12.55 -0.03
CA ALA A 58 16.83 -12.43 -1.32
C ALA A 58 17.68 -13.04 -2.46
N ALA A 59 18.99 -12.82 -2.44
CA ALA A 59 19.90 -13.36 -3.46
C ALA A 59 19.96 -14.90 -3.44
N GLU A 60 19.92 -15.53 -2.26
CA GLU A 60 19.87 -17.01 -2.15
C GLU A 60 18.64 -17.59 -2.90
N PHE A 61 17.47 -16.96 -2.74
CA PHE A 61 16.25 -17.36 -3.44
C PHE A 61 16.30 -17.04 -4.94
N ALA A 62 16.90 -15.92 -5.32
CA ALA A 62 17.08 -15.55 -6.73
C ALA A 62 17.97 -16.54 -7.48
N GLU A 63 19.10 -16.95 -6.89
CA GLU A 63 19.99 -17.97 -7.45
C GLU A 63 19.25 -19.31 -7.61
N ARG A 64 18.45 -19.69 -6.62
CA ARG A 64 17.60 -20.89 -6.71
C ARG A 64 16.56 -20.77 -7.81
N ALA A 65 15.90 -19.62 -7.97
CA ALA A 65 14.93 -19.39 -9.00
C ALA A 65 15.53 -19.51 -10.40
N GLU A 66 16.71 -18.92 -10.62
CA GLU A 66 17.45 -19.03 -11.88
C GLU A 66 17.84 -20.48 -12.24
N ALA A 67 18.21 -21.27 -11.25
CA ALA A 67 18.50 -22.69 -11.46
C ALA A 67 17.23 -23.46 -11.88
N LEU A 68 16.12 -23.24 -11.17
CA LEU A 68 14.84 -23.88 -11.46
C LEU A 68 14.27 -23.48 -12.84
N GLU A 69 14.46 -22.22 -13.28
CA GLU A 69 14.10 -21.80 -14.64
C GLU A 69 14.91 -22.56 -15.70
N LYS A 70 16.23 -22.76 -15.50
CA LYS A 70 17.06 -23.53 -16.43
C LYS A 70 16.64 -24.99 -16.51
N ASP A 71 16.14 -25.54 -15.41
CA ASP A 71 15.68 -26.94 -15.34
C ASP A 71 14.20 -27.07 -15.84
N GLY A 72 13.54 -25.95 -16.21
CA GLY A 72 12.17 -25.94 -16.70
C GLY A 72 11.09 -26.05 -15.61
N GLU A 73 11.47 -25.94 -14.35
CA GLU A 73 10.58 -26.06 -13.18
C GLU A 73 9.85 -24.72 -12.90
N THR A 74 9.01 -24.29 -13.84
CA THR A 74 8.39 -22.95 -13.87
C THR A 74 7.66 -22.59 -12.57
N THR A 75 6.87 -23.52 -12.00
CA THR A 75 6.11 -23.26 -10.77
C THR A 75 7.04 -23.03 -9.59
N ALA A 76 8.05 -23.89 -9.43
CA ALA A 76 9.02 -23.76 -8.33
C ALA A 76 9.90 -22.52 -8.52
N ALA A 77 10.27 -22.17 -9.74
CA ALA A 77 11.00 -20.96 -10.08
C ALA A 77 10.21 -19.71 -9.68
N ARG A 78 8.90 -19.66 -10.04
CA ARG A 78 8.01 -18.58 -9.65
C ARG A 78 7.94 -18.40 -8.13
N GLU A 79 7.76 -19.50 -7.38
CA GLU A 79 7.72 -19.47 -5.92
C GLU A 79 9.05 -18.95 -5.34
N ALA A 80 10.18 -19.36 -5.89
CA ALA A 80 11.49 -18.88 -5.46
C ALA A 80 11.68 -17.38 -5.78
N TRP A 81 11.21 -16.88 -6.94
CA TRP A 81 11.20 -15.44 -7.24
C TRP A 81 10.32 -14.64 -6.30
N TRP A 82 9.17 -15.17 -5.90
CA TRP A 82 8.33 -14.53 -4.89
C TRP A 82 9.05 -14.43 -3.56
N GLN A 83 9.77 -15.46 -3.11
CA GLN A 83 10.56 -15.36 -1.89
C GLN A 83 11.71 -14.37 -2.03
N ALA A 84 12.41 -14.34 -3.17
CA ALA A 84 13.41 -13.31 -3.44
C ALA A 84 12.82 -11.88 -3.32
N TYR A 85 11.61 -11.68 -3.86
CA TYR A 85 10.89 -10.42 -3.72
C TYR A 85 10.58 -10.08 -2.25
N GLU A 86 10.01 -11.01 -1.47
CA GLU A 86 9.64 -10.78 -0.06
C GLU A 86 10.85 -10.39 0.80
N PHE A 87 11.99 -11.07 0.62
CA PHE A 87 13.23 -10.71 1.32
C PHE A 87 13.82 -9.37 0.85
N ALA A 88 13.75 -9.03 -0.43
CA ALA A 88 14.19 -7.75 -0.94
C ALA A 88 13.26 -6.60 -0.47
N PHE A 89 11.95 -6.85 -0.38
CA PHE A 89 10.98 -5.96 0.24
C PHE A 89 11.36 -5.66 1.70
N MET A 90 11.68 -6.68 2.49
CA MET A 90 12.19 -6.48 3.86
C MET A 90 13.44 -5.60 3.89
N GLY A 91 14.31 -5.72 2.90
CA GLY A 91 15.50 -4.86 2.79
C GLY A 91 15.19 -3.38 2.61
N ARG A 92 14.05 -3.02 1.99
CA ARG A 92 13.58 -1.63 1.84
C ARG A 92 12.73 -1.15 3.02
N TYR A 93 12.09 -2.08 3.76
CA TYR A 93 11.08 -1.79 4.79
C TYR A 93 11.66 -0.98 5.97
N PRO A 94 10.88 -0.11 6.61
CA PRO A 94 9.55 0.36 6.17
C PRO A 94 9.64 1.48 5.13
N VAL A 95 10.76 2.18 5.08
CA VAL A 95 10.99 3.34 4.21
C VAL A 95 12.40 3.29 3.63
N PRO A 96 12.60 3.52 2.31
CA PRO A 96 13.93 3.54 1.69
C PRO A 96 14.65 4.89 1.91
N ASN A 97 14.94 5.21 3.17
CA ASN A 97 15.57 6.45 3.61
C ASN A 97 17.10 6.44 3.51
N HIS A 98 17.69 5.40 2.90
CA HIS A 98 19.14 5.22 2.75
C HIS A 98 19.44 4.56 1.39
N PRO A 99 20.60 4.84 0.74
CA PRO A 99 20.97 4.22 -0.55
C PRO A 99 20.90 2.68 -0.54
N ALA A 100 21.30 2.03 0.54
CA ALA A 100 21.22 0.57 0.66
C ALA A 100 19.76 0.05 0.64
N LYS A 101 18.82 0.77 1.26
CA LYS A 101 17.39 0.44 1.22
C LYS A 101 16.76 0.77 -0.13
N MET A 102 17.24 1.81 -0.83
CA MET A 102 16.85 2.08 -2.22
C MET A 102 17.28 0.96 -3.14
N ALA A 103 18.53 0.50 -3.03
CA ALA A 103 19.01 -0.65 -3.81
C ALA A 103 18.22 -1.94 -3.53
N ALA A 104 17.74 -2.13 -2.30
CA ALA A 104 16.84 -3.23 -1.96
C ALA A 104 15.48 -3.11 -2.67
N TYR A 105 14.94 -1.90 -2.77
CA TYR A 105 13.70 -1.65 -3.52
C TYR A 105 13.86 -1.94 -5.02
N ASP A 106 14.95 -1.50 -5.63
CA ASP A 106 15.21 -1.78 -7.05
C ASP A 106 15.25 -3.30 -7.29
N ARG A 107 15.92 -4.06 -6.42
CA ARG A 107 15.92 -5.54 -6.49
C ARG A 107 14.53 -6.14 -6.29
N ALA A 108 13.75 -5.62 -5.33
CA ALA A 108 12.38 -6.08 -5.12
C ALA A 108 11.53 -5.92 -6.38
N ARG A 109 11.64 -4.79 -7.08
CA ARG A 109 10.93 -4.58 -8.35
C ARG A 109 11.35 -5.55 -9.45
N ASP A 110 12.65 -5.83 -9.58
CA ASP A 110 13.17 -6.81 -10.54
C ASP A 110 12.65 -8.22 -10.23
N TYR A 111 12.68 -8.63 -8.97
CA TYR A 111 12.20 -9.95 -8.56
C TYR A 111 10.68 -10.08 -8.70
N PHE A 112 9.93 -9.03 -8.38
CA PHE A 112 8.49 -8.96 -8.65
C PHE A 112 8.19 -9.15 -10.14
N ALA A 113 8.91 -8.46 -11.01
CA ALA A 113 8.73 -8.58 -12.46
C ALA A 113 9.01 -10.01 -12.95
N ARG A 114 10.07 -10.66 -12.43
CA ARG A 114 10.40 -12.06 -12.76
C ARG A 114 9.34 -13.05 -12.24
N ALA A 115 8.91 -12.90 -10.98
CA ALA A 115 7.86 -13.74 -10.41
C ALA A 115 6.56 -13.68 -11.20
N THR A 116 6.11 -12.45 -11.52
CA THR A 116 4.85 -12.22 -12.25
C THR A 116 4.92 -12.57 -13.74
N ALA A 117 6.11 -12.58 -14.34
CA ALA A 117 6.30 -13.05 -15.71
C ALA A 117 6.03 -14.57 -15.85
N LEU A 118 6.17 -15.32 -14.76
CA LEU A 118 5.89 -16.76 -14.68
C LEU A 118 4.47 -17.07 -14.19
N ASP A 119 3.66 -16.06 -13.90
CA ASP A 119 2.27 -16.25 -13.49
C ASP A 119 1.39 -16.57 -14.70
N GLU A 120 0.32 -17.36 -14.48
CA GLU A 120 -0.70 -17.63 -15.52
C GLU A 120 -1.36 -16.33 -15.99
N THR A 121 -1.56 -15.39 -15.08
CA THR A 121 -2.04 -14.05 -15.38
C THR A 121 -0.87 -13.09 -15.37
N ARG A 122 -0.37 -12.75 -16.55
CA ARG A 122 0.72 -11.80 -16.70
C ARG A 122 0.34 -10.44 -16.10
N VAL A 123 1.24 -9.88 -15.34
CA VAL A 123 1.17 -8.49 -14.90
C VAL A 123 1.75 -7.61 -16.00
N GLU A 124 0.93 -6.69 -16.50
CA GLU A 124 1.35 -5.68 -17.44
C GLU A 124 1.81 -4.43 -16.69
N GLN A 125 3.02 -3.95 -16.94
CA GLN A 125 3.45 -2.63 -16.49
C GLN A 125 3.04 -1.61 -17.53
N VAL A 126 2.26 -0.62 -17.11
CA VAL A 126 1.80 0.49 -17.94
C VAL A 126 2.43 1.77 -17.41
N THR A 127 2.88 2.63 -18.32
CA THR A 127 3.37 3.98 -18.01
C THR A 127 2.63 4.96 -18.89
N VAL A 128 1.96 5.95 -18.27
CA VAL A 128 1.23 7.00 -18.97
C VAL A 128 1.87 8.36 -18.72
N PRO A 129 1.84 9.29 -19.69
CA PRO A 129 2.33 10.65 -19.48
C PRO A 129 1.57 11.35 -18.35
N PHE A 130 2.27 12.17 -17.58
CA PHE A 130 1.71 13.02 -16.53
C PHE A 130 2.21 14.46 -16.69
N ALA A 131 1.29 15.40 -16.65
CA ALA A 131 1.62 16.84 -16.72
C ALA A 131 2.13 17.32 -15.35
N GLY A 132 3.35 16.93 -15.00
CA GLY A 132 4.01 17.31 -13.76
C GLY A 132 4.36 18.79 -13.72
N ARG A 133 4.36 19.36 -12.50
CA ARG A 133 4.87 20.70 -12.22
C ARG A 133 6.38 20.65 -11.99
N GLN A 134 7.00 21.81 -11.86
CA GLN A 134 8.44 21.89 -11.56
C GLN A 134 8.80 21.05 -10.31
N GLY A 135 9.72 20.11 -10.46
CA GLY A 135 10.16 19.20 -9.39
C GLY A 135 9.33 17.93 -9.24
N GLU A 136 8.31 17.72 -10.06
CA GLU A 136 7.52 16.51 -10.13
C GLU A 136 7.96 15.60 -11.29
N GLY A 137 7.49 14.34 -11.29
CA GLY A 137 7.71 13.42 -12.41
C GLY A 137 6.82 13.76 -13.61
N ASP A 138 7.10 13.14 -14.74
CA ASP A 138 6.42 13.33 -16.03
C ASP A 138 5.55 12.13 -16.44
N SER A 139 5.46 11.12 -15.61
CA SER A 139 4.73 9.88 -15.91
C SER A 139 4.20 9.19 -14.67
N VAL A 140 3.10 8.47 -14.82
CA VAL A 140 2.54 7.55 -13.81
C VAL A 140 2.75 6.13 -14.27
N THR A 141 3.42 5.31 -13.44
CA THR A 141 3.65 3.89 -13.71
C THR A 141 2.84 3.03 -12.76
N PHE A 142 2.11 2.04 -13.32
CA PHE A 142 1.26 1.13 -12.57
C PHE A 142 1.27 -0.28 -13.16
N HIS A 143 0.79 -1.23 -12.39
CA HIS A 143 0.68 -2.63 -12.81
C HIS A 143 -0.79 -3.00 -13.03
N VAL A 144 -1.07 -3.71 -14.11
CA VAL A 144 -2.41 -4.21 -14.46
C VAL A 144 -2.40 -5.73 -14.44
N ALA A 145 -3.32 -6.31 -13.67
CA ALA A 145 -3.52 -7.75 -13.64
C ALA A 145 -4.98 -8.07 -13.92
N ARG A 146 -5.22 -8.92 -14.92
CA ARG A 146 -6.56 -9.30 -15.36
C ARG A 146 -7.00 -10.63 -14.75
N PRO A 147 -8.30 -10.84 -14.50
CA PRO A 147 -8.82 -12.14 -14.11
C PRO A 147 -8.79 -13.10 -15.31
N HIS A 148 -8.59 -14.39 -15.04
CA HIS A 148 -8.59 -15.39 -16.11
C HIS A 148 -9.99 -15.54 -16.73
N GLY A 149 -10.05 -15.56 -18.07
CA GLY A 149 -11.28 -15.91 -18.82
C GLY A 149 -12.41 -14.87 -18.79
N VAL A 150 -12.20 -13.68 -18.21
CA VAL A 150 -13.21 -12.62 -18.19
C VAL A 150 -12.88 -11.58 -19.27
N GLN A 151 -13.82 -11.39 -20.19
CA GLN A 151 -13.73 -10.34 -21.19
C GLN A 151 -14.26 -9.02 -20.62
N ARG A 152 -13.53 -7.93 -20.82
CA ARG A 152 -13.86 -6.59 -20.36
C ARG A 152 -14.28 -6.57 -18.87
N PRO A 153 -13.38 -7.02 -17.96
CA PRO A 153 -13.69 -7.11 -16.54
C PRO A 153 -13.91 -5.74 -15.91
N PRO A 154 -14.78 -5.64 -14.88
CA PRO A 154 -14.80 -4.47 -14.01
C PRO A 154 -13.45 -4.32 -13.34
N VAL A 155 -13.09 -3.10 -12.92
CA VAL A 155 -11.74 -2.78 -12.48
C VAL A 155 -11.73 -2.21 -11.05
N VAL A 156 -10.72 -2.61 -10.28
CA VAL A 156 -10.41 -2.00 -8.99
C VAL A 156 -9.02 -1.39 -9.05
N LEU A 157 -8.94 -0.06 -8.97
CA LEU A 157 -7.68 0.63 -8.78
C LEU A 157 -7.27 0.52 -7.31
N MET A 158 -6.03 0.08 -7.04
CA MET A 158 -5.57 -0.25 -5.69
C MET A 158 -4.26 0.46 -5.36
N TRP A 159 -4.15 0.92 -4.13
CA TRP A 159 -2.90 1.41 -3.53
C TRP A 159 -2.93 1.22 -2.03
N ALA A 160 -1.75 1.23 -1.42
CA ALA A 160 -1.65 1.07 0.02
C ALA A 160 -1.11 2.33 0.70
N GLY A 161 -0.50 2.17 1.86
CA GLY A 161 -0.06 3.25 2.71
C GLY A 161 1.41 3.64 2.51
N ILE A 162 1.99 4.13 3.60
CA ILE A 162 3.34 4.72 3.60
C ILE A 162 4.47 3.70 3.46
N ASP A 163 4.24 2.45 3.83
CA ASP A 163 5.23 1.37 3.91
C ASP A 163 4.93 0.18 3.01
N THR A 164 3.78 0.16 2.37
CA THR A 164 3.30 -0.88 1.45
C THR A 164 3.00 -0.24 0.10
N TRP A 165 3.65 -0.70 -0.98
CA TRP A 165 3.60 -0.05 -2.27
C TRP A 165 2.88 -0.92 -3.31
N LYS A 166 2.88 -0.52 -4.59
CA LYS A 166 2.04 -1.16 -5.60
C LYS A 166 2.34 -2.65 -5.82
N GLU A 167 3.60 -3.07 -5.67
CA GLU A 167 3.98 -4.48 -5.83
C GLU A 167 3.33 -5.37 -4.75
N GLU A 168 3.29 -4.90 -3.51
CA GLU A 168 2.69 -5.65 -2.38
C GLU A 168 1.16 -5.73 -2.48
N THR A 169 0.52 -4.72 -3.07
CA THR A 169 -0.94 -4.74 -3.26
C THR A 169 -1.40 -5.82 -4.25
N TYR A 170 -0.50 -6.32 -5.09
CA TYR A 170 -0.80 -7.40 -6.04
C TYR A 170 -1.31 -8.67 -5.36
N VAL A 171 -0.69 -9.07 -4.25
CA VAL A 171 -1.13 -10.25 -3.47
C VAL A 171 -2.52 -10.01 -2.89
N THR A 172 -2.75 -8.85 -2.28
CA THR A 172 -4.07 -8.45 -1.75
C THR A 172 -5.14 -8.46 -2.85
N GLY A 173 -4.81 -8.01 -4.06
CA GLY A 173 -5.69 -8.02 -5.23
C GLY A 173 -6.07 -9.42 -5.73
N GLY A 174 -5.40 -10.47 -5.28
CA GLY A 174 -5.68 -11.85 -5.71
C GLY A 174 -7.12 -12.31 -5.45
N LEU A 175 -7.73 -11.91 -4.33
CA LEU A 175 -9.14 -12.22 -4.05
C LEU A 175 -10.08 -11.46 -4.98
N LEU A 176 -9.75 -10.22 -5.36
CA LEU A 176 -10.53 -9.45 -6.34
C LEU A 176 -10.47 -10.10 -7.72
N ARG A 177 -9.28 -10.53 -8.17
CA ARG A 177 -9.13 -11.24 -9.45
C ARG A 177 -9.90 -12.57 -9.47
N LYS A 178 -9.90 -13.31 -8.35
CA LYS A 178 -10.75 -14.50 -8.19
C LYS A 178 -12.26 -14.20 -8.26
N ALA A 179 -12.66 -12.99 -7.87
CA ALA A 179 -14.04 -12.51 -7.97
C ALA A 179 -14.38 -11.93 -9.37
N GLY A 180 -13.45 -11.98 -10.33
CA GLY A 180 -13.67 -11.55 -11.72
C GLY A 180 -13.30 -10.10 -12.01
N PHE A 181 -12.62 -9.39 -11.11
CA PHE A 181 -12.18 -8.01 -11.32
C PHE A 181 -10.77 -7.95 -11.90
N ALA A 182 -10.51 -7.03 -12.81
CA ALA A 182 -9.15 -6.58 -13.06
C ALA A 182 -8.67 -5.72 -11.87
N THR A 183 -7.38 -5.81 -11.56
CA THR A 183 -6.77 -4.97 -10.52
C THR A 183 -5.66 -4.12 -11.14
N VAL A 184 -5.67 -2.83 -10.81
CA VAL A 184 -4.66 -1.85 -11.22
C VAL A 184 -3.96 -1.35 -9.97
N HIS A 185 -2.68 -1.60 -9.88
CA HIS A 185 -1.86 -1.34 -8.69
C HIS A 185 -1.00 -0.11 -8.89
N LEU A 186 -1.22 0.91 -8.06
CA LEU A 186 -0.53 2.20 -8.11
C LEU A 186 0.18 2.50 -6.79
N ASP A 187 1.13 3.42 -6.86
CA ASP A 187 1.67 4.07 -5.66
C ASP A 187 0.85 5.33 -5.34
N MET A 188 0.55 5.54 -4.06
CA MET A 188 -0.08 6.79 -3.63
C MET A 188 0.94 7.95 -3.66
N PRO A 189 0.51 9.23 -3.63
CA PRO A 189 1.41 10.38 -3.56
C PRO A 189 2.47 10.28 -2.48
N GLY A 190 3.74 10.48 -2.86
CA GLY A 190 4.90 10.49 -1.97
C GLY A 190 5.54 9.14 -1.70
N VAL A 191 5.05 8.02 -2.27
CA VAL A 191 5.67 6.70 -2.11
C VAL A 191 6.00 6.08 -3.47
N GLY A 192 6.86 5.06 -3.46
CA GLY A 192 7.20 4.26 -4.62
C GLY A 192 7.66 5.08 -5.82
N GLN A 193 6.96 4.90 -6.93
CA GLN A 193 7.17 5.60 -8.19
C GLN A 193 6.11 6.70 -8.46
N SER A 194 5.41 7.17 -7.43
CA SER A 194 4.48 8.31 -7.59
C SER A 194 5.22 9.53 -8.12
N PRO A 195 4.68 10.21 -9.15
CA PRO A 195 5.30 11.42 -9.70
C PRO A 195 5.17 12.65 -8.80
N VAL A 196 4.30 12.60 -7.78
CA VAL A 196 4.00 13.74 -6.93
C VAL A 196 4.17 13.41 -5.45
N LEU A 197 4.51 14.40 -4.65
CA LEU A 197 4.42 14.33 -3.19
C LEU A 197 2.97 14.52 -2.73
N ALA A 198 2.68 14.11 -1.49
CA ALA A 198 1.38 14.36 -0.89
C ALA A 198 1.11 15.87 -0.74
N GLY A 199 -0.11 16.25 -1.03
CA GLY A 199 -0.57 17.63 -0.96
C GLY A 199 -2.07 17.73 -1.24
N PRO A 200 -2.66 18.92 -1.05
CA PRO A 200 -4.11 19.12 -1.19
C PRO A 200 -4.68 18.82 -2.58
N ASP A 201 -3.87 18.76 -3.62
CA ASP A 201 -4.27 18.53 -5.02
C ASP A 201 -3.50 17.38 -5.68
N ALA A 202 -2.86 16.52 -4.88
CA ALA A 202 -2.05 15.43 -5.43
C ALA A 202 -2.91 14.28 -6.04
N GLU A 203 -4.23 14.31 -5.84
CA GLU A 203 -5.17 13.38 -6.50
C GLU A 203 -5.15 13.49 -8.03
N ARG A 204 -4.64 14.57 -8.61
CA ARG A 204 -4.47 14.73 -10.05
C ARG A 204 -3.55 13.68 -10.69
N GLN A 205 -2.75 12.95 -9.89
CA GLN A 205 -1.95 11.83 -10.44
C GLN A 205 -2.83 10.70 -11.01
N TRP A 206 -4.10 10.60 -10.61
CA TRP A 206 -5.02 9.59 -11.14
C TRP A 206 -5.72 10.02 -12.43
N ASP A 207 -5.70 11.31 -12.80
CA ASP A 207 -6.34 11.80 -14.03
C ASP A 207 -5.89 11.00 -15.27
N PRO A 208 -4.57 10.87 -15.58
CA PRO A 208 -4.12 10.11 -16.74
C PRO A 208 -4.40 8.60 -16.62
N VAL A 209 -4.60 8.09 -15.39
CA VAL A 209 -4.98 6.69 -15.18
C VAL A 209 -6.44 6.47 -15.57
N PHE A 210 -7.34 7.40 -15.24
CA PHE A 210 -8.74 7.34 -15.68
C PHE A 210 -8.87 7.54 -17.20
N GLU A 211 -8.06 8.42 -17.80
CA GLU A 211 -7.98 8.58 -19.27
C GLU A 211 -7.53 7.28 -19.93
N TRP A 212 -6.44 6.68 -19.47
CA TRP A 212 -5.97 5.38 -19.96
C TRP A 212 -7.04 4.28 -19.79
N LEU A 213 -7.73 4.26 -18.65
CA LEU A 213 -8.77 3.28 -18.37
C LEU A 213 -9.93 3.37 -19.37
N ALA A 214 -10.34 4.58 -19.76
CA ALA A 214 -11.40 4.81 -20.74
C ALA A 214 -11.08 4.22 -22.11
N ASP A 215 -9.81 4.19 -22.51
CA ASP A 215 -9.32 3.67 -23.78
C ASP A 215 -8.87 2.19 -23.69
N SER A 216 -8.89 1.59 -22.51
CA SER A 216 -8.43 0.22 -22.26
C SER A 216 -9.49 -0.84 -22.64
N ASP A 217 -9.07 -2.11 -22.59
CA ASP A 217 -9.94 -3.29 -22.70
C ASP A 217 -10.74 -3.61 -21.43
N LEU A 218 -10.61 -2.79 -20.38
CA LEU A 218 -11.30 -2.93 -19.11
C LEU A 218 -12.67 -2.20 -19.11
N ASP A 219 -13.54 -2.53 -18.20
CA ASP A 219 -14.84 -1.85 -18.08
C ASP A 219 -14.74 -0.61 -17.19
N ALA A 220 -14.41 0.52 -17.80
CA ALA A 220 -14.29 1.82 -17.12
C ALA A 220 -15.60 2.27 -16.45
N SER A 221 -16.77 1.81 -16.93
CA SER A 221 -18.06 2.16 -16.32
C SER A 221 -18.31 1.44 -14.98
N ARG A 222 -17.58 0.35 -14.74
CA ARG A 222 -17.57 -0.40 -13.49
C ARG A 222 -16.20 -0.32 -12.81
N CYS A 223 -15.75 0.91 -12.58
CA CYS A 223 -14.49 1.21 -11.90
C CYS A 223 -14.73 1.47 -10.41
N ALA A 224 -13.92 0.86 -9.56
CA ALA A 224 -13.84 1.17 -8.15
C ALA A 224 -12.42 1.52 -7.73
N VAL A 225 -12.29 2.17 -6.59
CA VAL A 225 -11.01 2.43 -5.92
C VAL A 225 -10.96 1.76 -4.55
N LEU A 226 -9.82 1.21 -4.20
CA LEU A 226 -9.55 0.60 -2.89
C LEU A 226 -8.21 1.12 -2.35
N GLY A 227 -8.27 1.95 -1.33
CA GLY A 227 -7.09 2.44 -0.62
C GLY A 227 -6.93 1.78 0.75
N LEU A 228 -5.73 1.30 1.05
CA LEU A 228 -5.36 0.63 2.27
C LEU A 228 -4.54 1.57 3.16
N SER A 229 -4.77 1.55 4.48
CA SER A 229 -4.04 2.39 5.44
C SER A 229 -4.10 3.88 5.04
N PHE A 230 -2.98 4.57 5.00
CA PHE A 230 -2.95 5.96 4.50
C PHE A 230 -3.53 6.11 3.09
N GLY A 231 -3.45 5.07 2.26
CA GLY A 231 -4.08 5.04 0.94
C GLY A 231 -5.60 5.18 0.98
N GLY A 232 -6.24 4.79 2.08
CA GLY A 232 -7.68 4.98 2.30
C GLY A 232 -8.12 6.45 2.28
N TYR A 233 -7.25 7.37 2.71
CA TYR A 233 -7.43 8.81 2.56
C TYR A 233 -7.64 9.21 1.09
N TRP A 234 -6.79 8.69 0.19
CA TRP A 234 -6.88 9.01 -1.24
C TRP A 234 -8.12 8.38 -1.87
N ALA A 235 -8.50 7.16 -1.47
CA ALA A 235 -9.76 6.56 -1.94
C ALA A 235 -10.97 7.39 -1.49
N MET A 236 -10.97 7.88 -0.24
CA MET A 236 -11.98 8.79 0.25
C MET A 236 -12.02 10.08 -0.55
N LYS A 237 -10.87 10.70 -0.81
CA LYS A 237 -10.77 11.94 -1.59
C LYS A 237 -11.30 11.75 -3.01
N LEU A 238 -10.84 10.70 -3.71
CA LEU A 238 -11.29 10.40 -5.07
C LEU A 238 -12.78 10.10 -5.14
N ALA A 239 -13.37 9.47 -4.12
CA ALA A 239 -14.81 9.26 -4.06
C ALA A 239 -15.63 10.55 -4.20
N HIS A 240 -15.08 11.68 -3.75
CA HIS A 240 -15.72 13.01 -3.87
C HIS A 240 -15.24 13.78 -5.10
N THR A 241 -13.93 13.79 -5.37
CA THR A 241 -13.35 14.63 -6.44
C THR A 241 -13.49 14.02 -7.83
N HIS A 242 -13.51 12.68 -7.91
CA HIS A 242 -13.59 11.91 -9.16
C HIS A 242 -14.81 10.98 -9.21
N ARG A 243 -15.90 11.37 -8.50
CA ARG A 243 -17.09 10.54 -8.34
C ARG A 243 -17.66 10.00 -9.65
N ASP A 244 -17.58 10.80 -10.71
CA ASP A 244 -18.19 10.47 -12.01
C ASP A 244 -17.40 9.37 -12.77
N HIS A 245 -16.17 9.08 -12.34
CA HIS A 245 -15.36 7.94 -12.82
C HIS A 245 -15.57 6.67 -11.99
N LEU A 246 -16.30 6.74 -10.86
CA LEU A 246 -16.32 5.68 -9.86
C LEU A 246 -17.71 5.12 -9.60
N ALA A 247 -17.86 3.82 -9.80
CA ALA A 247 -19.03 3.07 -9.34
C ALA A 247 -18.99 2.79 -7.83
N ALA A 248 -17.79 2.74 -7.23
CA ALA A 248 -17.60 2.50 -5.80
C ALA A 248 -16.22 2.97 -5.32
N ALA A 249 -16.09 3.24 -4.01
CA ALA A 249 -14.84 3.52 -3.36
C ALA A 249 -14.74 2.84 -1.98
N VAL A 250 -13.55 2.40 -1.59
CA VAL A 250 -13.29 1.79 -0.29
C VAL A 250 -12.14 2.52 0.40
N ASN A 251 -12.43 3.13 1.53
CA ASN A 251 -11.44 3.60 2.48
C ASN A 251 -11.22 2.51 3.53
N TRP A 252 -10.10 1.79 3.46
CA TRP A 252 -9.74 0.78 4.44
C TRP A 252 -8.61 1.27 5.34
N GLY A 253 -8.98 1.90 6.45
CA GLY A 253 -8.07 2.34 7.51
C GLY A 253 -7.48 3.74 7.32
N GLY A 254 -7.94 4.53 6.34
CA GLY A 254 -7.44 5.89 6.12
C GLY A 254 -8.13 6.94 6.98
N GLY A 255 -7.35 7.87 7.56
CA GLY A 255 -7.89 9.05 8.23
C GLY A 255 -8.38 10.10 7.24
N VAL A 256 -9.18 11.07 7.69
CA VAL A 256 -9.73 12.13 6.83
C VAL A 256 -9.60 13.55 7.39
N HIS A 257 -9.53 13.68 8.71
CA HIS A 257 -9.43 14.98 9.41
C HIS A 257 -8.73 14.85 10.75
N ILE A 258 -9.33 14.12 11.72
CA ILE A 258 -8.84 14.01 13.10
C ILE A 258 -7.42 13.41 13.12
N THR A 259 -7.19 12.42 12.28
CA THR A 259 -5.87 11.81 12.08
C THR A 259 -4.78 12.83 11.75
N PHE A 260 -5.11 13.91 11.05
CA PHE A 260 -4.16 14.94 10.62
C PHE A 260 -4.02 16.11 11.60
N GLN A 261 -4.74 16.09 12.72
CA GLN A 261 -4.63 17.14 13.74
C GLN A 261 -3.42 16.92 14.65
N PRO A 262 -2.78 17.99 15.15
CA PRO A 262 -1.57 17.90 15.95
C PRO A 262 -1.69 16.98 17.18
N GLU A 263 -2.82 17.00 17.85
CA GLU A 263 -3.09 16.19 19.06
C GLU A 263 -3.07 14.69 18.73
N TRP A 264 -3.66 14.30 17.58
CA TRP A 264 -3.62 12.90 17.16
C TRP A 264 -2.22 12.49 16.69
N GLN A 265 -1.49 13.38 16.04
CA GLN A 265 -0.14 13.09 15.57
C GLN A 265 0.81 12.82 16.72
N GLU A 266 0.76 13.61 17.80
CA GLU A 266 1.54 13.35 19.01
C GLU A 266 1.13 12.02 19.67
N LYS A 267 -0.18 11.72 19.75
CA LYS A 267 -0.70 10.47 20.31
C LYS A 267 -0.25 9.24 19.50
N SER A 268 -0.23 9.33 18.17
CA SER A 268 0.09 8.21 17.27
C SER A 268 1.58 8.09 16.93
N ARG A 269 2.43 9.02 17.41
CA ARG A 269 3.86 9.12 17.10
C ARG A 269 4.61 7.81 17.36
N ASN A 270 4.27 7.14 18.44
CA ASN A 270 4.95 5.94 18.93
C ASN A 270 4.04 4.70 18.89
N ALA A 271 3.22 4.56 17.84
CA ALA A 271 2.35 3.40 17.70
C ALA A 271 3.17 2.09 17.74
N SER A 272 3.01 1.31 18.82
CA SER A 272 3.77 0.06 19.07
C SER A 272 3.53 -1.03 18.05
N SER A 273 2.47 -0.89 17.25
CA SER A 273 2.17 -1.77 16.10
C SER A 273 3.17 -1.65 14.96
N TYR A 274 4.00 -0.60 14.94
CA TYR A 274 5.02 -0.36 13.92
C TYR A 274 6.40 -0.83 14.38
N LEU A 275 7.23 -1.33 13.46
CA LEU A 275 8.56 -1.83 13.81
C LEU A 275 9.52 -0.68 14.16
N MET A 276 9.70 0.27 13.23
CA MET A 276 10.66 1.37 13.32
C MET A 276 10.32 2.44 12.26
N ASP A 277 10.93 3.61 12.35
CA ASP A 277 10.90 4.67 11.32
C ASP A 277 9.50 5.16 10.91
N LEU A 278 8.47 5.03 11.78
CA LEU A 278 7.10 5.44 11.44
C LEU A 278 7.03 6.91 11.02
N MET A 279 7.70 7.79 11.77
CA MET A 279 7.68 9.22 11.47
C MET A 279 8.47 9.56 10.21
N ALA A 280 9.59 8.88 9.96
CA ALA A 280 10.34 9.03 8.72
C ALA A 280 9.51 8.58 7.50
N ALA A 281 8.75 7.48 7.63
CA ALA A 281 7.85 7.01 6.59
C ALA A 281 6.71 7.99 6.32
N ARG A 282 6.10 8.56 7.39
CA ARG A 282 5.06 9.59 7.28
C ARG A 282 5.60 10.90 6.68
N ALA A 283 6.76 11.38 7.15
CA ALA A 283 7.35 12.62 6.65
C ALA A 283 7.76 12.53 5.18
N ARG A 284 8.23 11.35 4.74
CA ARG A 284 8.66 11.11 3.38
C ARG A 284 7.59 11.45 2.34
N ILE A 285 6.31 11.21 2.60
CA ILE A 285 5.26 11.50 1.62
C ILE A 285 5.20 12.98 1.24
N PHE A 286 5.70 13.86 2.11
CA PHE A 286 5.84 15.31 1.87
C PHE A 286 7.26 15.72 1.46
N GLY A 287 8.18 14.77 1.24
CA GLY A 287 9.59 15.04 0.99
C GLY A 287 10.40 15.36 2.24
N GLY A 288 9.81 15.23 3.44
CA GLY A 288 10.43 15.45 4.75
C GLY A 288 11.11 14.19 5.32
N ARG A 289 11.65 14.33 6.54
CA ARG A 289 12.38 13.26 7.24
C ARG A 289 12.03 13.14 8.73
N THR A 290 11.47 14.17 9.32
CA THR A 290 11.27 14.29 10.77
C THR A 290 9.77 14.39 11.11
N PHE A 291 9.46 14.22 12.39
CA PHE A 291 8.12 14.45 12.91
C PHE A 291 7.65 15.89 12.67
N GLU A 292 8.54 16.85 12.82
CA GLU A 292 8.27 18.26 12.58
C GLU A 292 7.94 18.54 11.10
N ASP A 293 8.69 17.92 10.17
CA ASP A 293 8.39 18.02 8.72
C ASP A 293 6.98 17.48 8.42
N TYR A 294 6.60 16.36 9.05
CA TYR A 294 5.29 15.75 8.87
C TYR A 294 4.18 16.62 9.45
N THR A 295 4.31 17.04 10.70
CA THR A 295 3.27 17.81 11.40
C THR A 295 3.07 19.22 10.87
N ALA A 296 4.07 19.78 10.21
CA ALA A 296 3.96 21.06 9.51
C ALA A 296 3.05 20.97 8.27
N ARG A 297 2.93 19.79 7.65
CA ARG A 297 2.25 19.59 6.37
C ARG A 297 0.96 18.76 6.48
N CYS A 298 0.90 17.79 7.40
CA CYS A 298 -0.23 16.87 7.46
C CYS A 298 -1.61 17.52 7.67
N PRO A 299 -1.77 18.68 8.36
CA PRO A 299 -3.07 19.35 8.45
C PRO A 299 -3.63 19.79 7.09
N GLU A 300 -2.76 20.04 6.09
CA GLU A 300 -3.17 20.39 4.73
C GLU A 300 -4.03 19.27 4.07
N LEU A 301 -3.90 18.03 4.57
CA LEU A 301 -4.65 16.87 4.07
C LEU A 301 -6.05 16.73 4.67
N SER A 302 -6.45 17.57 5.61
CA SER A 302 -7.81 17.51 6.17
C SER A 302 -8.87 17.69 5.08
N LEU A 303 -9.62 16.63 4.76
CA LEU A 303 -10.70 16.68 3.77
C LEU A 303 -11.87 17.54 4.25
N LEU A 304 -12.05 17.66 5.57
CA LEU A 304 -13.03 18.56 6.16
C LEU A 304 -12.66 20.02 5.87
N ASP A 305 -11.43 20.41 6.18
CA ASP A 305 -10.96 21.80 6.02
C ASP A 305 -10.81 22.19 4.54
N GLN A 306 -10.56 21.22 3.67
CA GLN A 306 -10.58 21.40 2.22
C GLN A 306 -12.02 21.53 1.65
N GLY A 307 -13.08 21.33 2.44
CA GLY A 307 -14.47 21.30 1.97
C GLY A 307 -14.78 20.12 1.03
N VAL A 308 -13.93 19.09 0.98
CA VAL A 308 -14.12 17.92 0.12
C VAL A 308 -15.29 17.08 0.61
N LEU A 309 -15.46 16.95 1.93
CA LEU A 309 -16.51 16.13 2.53
C LEU A 309 -17.92 16.67 2.31
N ASP A 310 -18.06 17.95 1.97
CA ASP A 310 -19.35 18.59 1.67
C ASP A 310 -19.84 18.31 0.24
N ARG A 311 -18.98 17.76 -0.61
CA ARG A 311 -19.33 17.40 -1.99
C ARG A 311 -20.03 16.03 -2.03
N PRO A 312 -20.92 15.78 -3.00
CA PRO A 312 -21.43 14.44 -3.25
C PRO A 312 -20.29 13.43 -3.50
N SER A 313 -20.48 12.19 -3.08
CA SER A 313 -19.50 11.11 -3.31
C SER A 313 -20.04 9.99 -4.18
N ALA A 314 -19.16 9.21 -4.78
CA ALA A 314 -19.48 7.86 -5.23
C ALA A 314 -19.89 6.98 -4.03
N PRO A 315 -20.59 5.84 -4.25
CA PRO A 315 -20.86 4.86 -3.20
C PRO A 315 -19.58 4.49 -2.43
N LEU A 316 -19.57 4.67 -1.10
CA LEU A 316 -18.37 4.61 -0.28
C LEU A 316 -18.53 3.61 0.87
N LEU A 317 -17.55 2.72 1.01
CA LEU A 317 -17.37 1.83 2.17
C LEU A 317 -16.20 2.31 3.02
N LEU A 318 -16.47 2.55 4.30
CA LEU A 318 -15.46 2.87 5.32
C LEU A 318 -15.17 1.62 6.13
N VAL A 319 -13.92 1.22 6.24
CA VAL A 319 -13.51 0.02 6.99
C VAL A 319 -12.35 0.38 7.90
N ASN A 320 -12.43 0.00 9.17
CA ASN A 320 -11.29 0.13 10.10
C ASN A 320 -11.42 -0.81 11.30
N GLY A 321 -10.35 -0.92 12.09
CA GLY A 321 -10.37 -1.50 13.42
C GLY A 321 -10.83 -0.50 14.48
N ILE A 322 -11.56 -0.98 15.48
CA ILE A 322 -12.08 -0.13 16.57
C ILE A 322 -10.98 0.42 17.48
N ASP A 323 -9.84 -0.28 17.56
CA ASP A 323 -8.71 0.04 18.44
C ASP A 323 -7.52 0.63 17.64
N ASP A 324 -7.78 1.28 16.50
CA ASP A 324 -6.72 1.84 15.66
C ASP A 324 -5.96 2.97 16.38
N LEU A 325 -4.64 2.76 16.55
CA LEU A 325 -3.72 3.74 17.15
C LEU A 325 -2.99 4.59 16.11
N GLN A 326 -3.06 4.23 14.82
CA GLN A 326 -2.38 4.96 13.75
C GLN A 326 -3.29 6.02 13.13
N ASN A 327 -4.51 5.63 12.76
CA ASN A 327 -5.53 6.52 12.22
C ASN A 327 -6.74 6.53 13.15
N SER A 328 -7.31 7.71 13.38
CA SER A 328 -8.42 7.85 14.32
C SER A 328 -9.68 7.15 13.81
N SER A 329 -10.24 6.23 14.60
CA SER A 329 -11.55 5.62 14.31
C SER A 329 -12.69 6.66 14.31
N GLU A 330 -12.53 7.80 15.01
CA GLU A 330 -13.46 8.93 14.97
C GLU A 330 -13.60 9.54 13.58
N ASP A 331 -12.58 9.38 12.72
CA ASP A 331 -12.66 9.80 11.31
C ASP A 331 -13.71 8.99 10.53
N VAL A 332 -14.00 7.75 10.92
CA VAL A 332 -15.11 6.96 10.35
C VAL A 332 -16.46 7.59 10.74
N HIS A 333 -16.63 7.95 12.00
CA HIS A 333 -17.86 8.61 12.49
C HIS A 333 -18.04 10.00 11.87
N LEU A 334 -16.96 10.76 11.74
CA LEU A 334 -16.97 12.03 11.03
C LEU A 334 -17.42 11.86 9.57
N SER A 335 -16.81 10.91 8.87
CA SER A 335 -17.10 10.64 7.46
C SER A 335 -18.55 10.22 7.23
N LEU A 336 -19.18 9.48 8.15
CA LEU A 336 -20.59 9.09 8.04
C LEU A 336 -21.57 10.27 8.13
N ARG A 337 -21.13 11.42 8.63
CA ARG A 337 -21.95 12.66 8.69
C ARG A 337 -21.89 13.49 7.42
N HIS A 338 -21.04 13.14 6.48
CA HIS A 338 -20.78 13.91 5.26
C HIS A 338 -21.00 13.05 4.00
N GLY A 339 -21.76 13.57 3.03
CA GLY A 339 -21.99 12.95 1.72
C GLY A 339 -22.83 11.65 1.78
N ASP A 340 -23.25 11.16 0.62
CA ASP A 340 -24.13 10.01 0.43
C ASP A 340 -23.81 9.32 -0.92
N PRO A 341 -23.98 7.98 -1.06
CA PRO A 341 -24.27 6.99 -0.01
C PRO A 341 -22.98 6.48 0.66
N LYS A 342 -23.05 6.21 1.97
CA LYS A 342 -21.94 5.66 2.76
C LYS A 342 -22.37 4.48 3.61
N ALA A 343 -21.44 3.55 3.80
CA ALA A 343 -21.55 2.46 4.76
C ALA A 343 -20.23 2.32 5.53
N ALA A 344 -20.30 1.87 6.77
CA ALA A 344 -19.12 1.55 7.57
C ALA A 344 -19.15 0.10 8.05
N ARG A 345 -17.95 -0.47 8.21
CA ARG A 345 -17.72 -1.76 8.85
C ARG A 345 -16.53 -1.62 9.79
N LEU A 346 -16.80 -1.66 11.08
CA LEU A 346 -15.78 -1.65 12.12
C LEU A 346 -15.52 -3.07 12.59
N PHE A 347 -14.27 -3.46 12.62
CA PHE A 347 -13.80 -4.77 13.01
C PHE A 347 -13.07 -4.71 14.34
N PRO A 348 -13.00 -5.83 15.10
CA PRO A 348 -12.13 -5.92 16.26
C PRO A 348 -10.66 -5.65 15.89
N GLY A 349 -9.87 -5.20 16.88
CA GLY A 349 -8.43 -5.02 16.76
C GLY A 349 -8.02 -3.62 16.30
N GLY A 350 -6.72 -3.47 16.07
CA GLY A 350 -6.07 -2.22 15.74
C GLY A 350 -6.20 -1.83 14.26
N HIS A 351 -5.16 -1.19 13.76
CA HIS A 351 -5.12 -0.62 12.41
C HIS A 351 -5.63 -1.58 11.34
N MET A 352 -6.59 -1.11 10.52
CA MET A 352 -7.27 -1.86 9.45
C MET A 352 -8.17 -3.01 9.92
N GLY A 353 -8.24 -3.32 11.24
CA GLY A 353 -9.07 -4.39 11.80
C GLY A 353 -8.50 -5.80 11.63
N THR A 354 -9.17 -6.77 12.27
CA THR A 354 -8.83 -8.20 12.22
C THR A 354 -10.03 -9.05 11.82
N GLY A 355 -9.79 -10.26 11.30
CA GLY A 355 -10.83 -11.17 10.86
C GLY A 355 -11.13 -11.07 9.35
N PRO A 356 -12.38 -11.32 8.92
CA PRO A 356 -12.70 -11.43 7.49
C PRO A 356 -12.88 -10.06 6.80
N VAL A 357 -11.93 -9.12 7.03
CA VAL A 357 -12.01 -7.75 6.52
C VAL A 357 -12.01 -7.73 4.99
N LEU A 358 -10.98 -8.29 4.37
CA LEU A 358 -10.86 -8.31 2.91
C LEU A 358 -12.01 -9.08 2.23
N PRO A 359 -12.46 -10.26 2.69
CA PRO A 359 -13.66 -10.91 2.15
C PRO A 359 -14.92 -10.03 2.22
N THR A 360 -15.09 -9.25 3.30
CA THR A 360 -16.21 -8.30 3.44
C THR A 360 -16.12 -7.19 2.40
N ILE A 361 -14.93 -6.62 2.17
CA ILE A 361 -14.68 -5.61 1.13
C ILE A 361 -14.99 -6.17 -0.26
N VAL A 362 -14.46 -7.36 -0.57
CA VAL A 362 -14.69 -8.03 -1.87
C VAL A 362 -16.19 -8.27 -2.09
N THR A 363 -16.91 -8.80 -1.09
CA THR A 363 -18.35 -9.02 -1.18
C THR A 363 -19.11 -7.72 -1.46
N TRP A 364 -18.73 -6.63 -0.78
CA TRP A 364 -19.36 -5.34 -1.00
C TRP A 364 -19.08 -4.81 -2.41
N LEU A 365 -17.84 -4.91 -2.90
CA LEU A 365 -17.47 -4.50 -4.26
C LEU A 365 -18.21 -5.34 -5.32
N VAL A 366 -18.35 -6.65 -5.13
CA VAL A 366 -19.15 -7.50 -6.03
C VAL A 366 -20.57 -6.97 -6.15
N THR A 367 -21.21 -6.56 -5.05
CA THR A 367 -22.60 -6.02 -5.10
C THR A 367 -22.71 -4.65 -5.77
N ARG A 368 -21.61 -3.93 -5.95
CA ARG A 368 -21.58 -2.59 -6.55
C ARG A 368 -21.15 -2.58 -8.01
N LEU A 369 -20.35 -3.57 -8.41
CA LEU A 369 -19.76 -3.66 -9.74
C LEU A 369 -20.38 -4.79 -10.59
N ALA A 370 -21.39 -5.49 -10.04
CA ALA A 370 -22.12 -6.55 -10.74
C ALA A 370 -22.87 -6.04 -11.97
#